data_cb13385820fa180716d10556b556752e
#
_entry.id   cb13385820fa180716d10556b556752e
#
_cell.length_a   1.000
_cell.length_b   1.000
_cell.length_c   1.000
_cell.angle_alpha   90.00
_cell.angle_beta   90.00
_cell.angle_gamma   90.00
#
_symmetry.space_group_name_H-M   'P 1'
#
loop_
_entity.id
_entity.type
_entity.pdbx_description
1 polymer ?
#
loop_
_entity_poly.entity_id
_entity_poly.type
_entity_poly.pdbx_seq_one_letter_code
_entity_poly.pdbx_strand_id
1 'polypeptide(L)'
;VTAPLSERSATVTDAVKLQRRAERAAAGRFLAEGPNLIEAAARRGMVERVFATESAAQRYQPLLDGLAVVLVNERAMKLLSETVTPPGLVAVCRQPQITLDEVLAGAPGLVAVAADISDPGNAGTLIRLADAMGAAAVIFAGDAVDPFNGKCVRSSAGSILSVPVVCAPDTAAVIDRLRAAGLRVLATTLDGEATLDDVQGELAGRTAWLFGAEAHGLSPAVARHADRRVVIPMTGDVDSLNVAAAAAICLYQSAYARRSGALG
;
A
#
# COMPACT_ATOMS: atom_id res chain seq x y z
N VAL A 1 -2.66 -14.66 36.89
CA VAL A 1 -2.45 -13.60 35.87
C VAL A 1 -0.96 -13.43 35.72
N THR A 2 -0.40 -13.72 34.54
CA THR A 2 1.03 -13.56 34.25
C THR A 2 1.34 -12.05 34.20
N ALA A 3 2.42 -11.62 34.88
CA ALA A 3 2.81 -10.20 34.89
C ALA A 3 3.08 -9.69 33.45
N PRO A 4 2.74 -8.41 33.13
CA PRO A 4 2.99 -7.83 31.83
C PRO A 4 4.49 -7.87 31.47
N LEU A 5 4.80 -8.23 30.22
CA LEU A 5 6.19 -8.26 29.74
C LEU A 5 6.78 -6.86 29.69
N SER A 6 8.05 -6.79 30.04
CA SER A 6 8.82 -5.54 29.96
C SER A 6 9.50 -5.38 28.61
N GLU A 7 10.06 -4.19 28.38
CA GLU A 7 10.86 -3.83 27.22
C GLU A 7 12.10 -4.72 26.99
N ARG A 8 12.53 -5.45 28.04
CA ARG A 8 13.69 -6.38 28.00
C ARG A 8 13.31 -7.80 27.59
N SER A 9 12.02 -8.10 27.48
CA SER A 9 11.56 -9.43 27.06
C SER A 9 12.03 -9.74 25.63
N ALA A 10 12.55 -10.94 25.41
CA ALA A 10 12.93 -11.41 24.06
C ALA A 10 11.76 -11.32 23.08
N THR A 11 10.54 -11.65 23.51
CA THR A 11 9.33 -11.57 22.69
C THR A 11 9.03 -10.13 22.23
N VAL A 12 9.27 -9.13 23.08
CA VAL A 12 9.09 -7.72 22.73
C VAL A 12 10.22 -7.24 21.80
N THR A 13 11.47 -7.56 22.15
CA THR A 13 12.63 -7.13 21.35
C THR A 13 12.62 -7.75 19.94
N ASP A 14 12.15 -8.98 19.78
CA ASP A 14 12.02 -9.61 18.47
C ASP A 14 10.92 -8.94 17.62
N ALA A 15 9.80 -8.58 18.24
CA ALA A 15 8.76 -7.82 17.54
C ALA A 15 9.21 -6.41 17.13
N VAL A 16 9.97 -5.72 17.98
CA VAL A 16 10.54 -4.38 17.67
C VAL A 16 11.48 -4.43 16.45
N LYS A 17 12.18 -5.53 16.20
CA LYS A 17 13.01 -5.69 15.00
C LYS A 17 12.21 -5.50 13.71
N LEU A 18 10.91 -5.84 13.70
CA LEU A 18 10.03 -5.68 12.55
C LEU A 18 9.79 -4.22 12.13
N GLN A 19 10.25 -3.24 12.89
CA GLN A 19 10.31 -1.84 12.44
C GLN A 19 11.37 -1.64 11.33
N ARG A 20 12.30 -2.59 11.14
CA ARG A 20 13.33 -2.54 10.10
C ARG A 20 12.91 -3.33 8.87
N ARG A 21 13.13 -2.75 7.66
CA ARG A 21 12.80 -3.38 6.36
C ARG A 21 13.40 -4.78 6.22
N ALA A 22 14.71 -4.92 6.50
CA ALA A 22 15.39 -6.21 6.36
C ALA A 22 14.79 -7.31 7.24
N GLU A 23 14.40 -6.97 8.46
CA GLU A 23 13.80 -7.92 9.40
C GLU A 23 12.37 -8.32 8.98
N ARG A 24 11.57 -7.37 8.45
CA ARG A 24 10.27 -7.69 7.87
C ARG A 24 10.39 -8.65 6.69
N ALA A 25 11.30 -8.33 5.77
CA ALA A 25 11.55 -9.18 4.59
C ALA A 25 12.01 -10.59 4.96
N ALA A 26 12.93 -10.70 5.93
CA ALA A 26 13.44 -12.00 6.39
C ALA A 26 12.38 -12.81 7.14
N ALA A 27 11.53 -12.15 7.95
CA ALA A 27 10.52 -12.81 8.76
C ALA A 27 9.20 -13.06 8.02
N GLY A 28 8.93 -12.35 6.92
CA GLY A 28 7.61 -12.35 6.25
C GLY A 28 6.50 -11.80 7.16
N ARG A 29 6.82 -10.83 8.01
CA ARG A 29 5.94 -10.28 9.04
C ARG A 29 6.04 -8.77 9.10
N PHE A 30 4.99 -8.12 9.62
CA PHE A 30 4.97 -6.68 9.86
C PHE A 30 4.19 -6.35 11.12
N LEU A 31 4.28 -5.09 11.57
CA LEU A 31 3.53 -4.58 12.71
C LEU A 31 2.27 -3.85 12.25
N ALA A 32 1.14 -4.23 12.82
CA ALA A 32 -0.14 -3.54 12.67
C ALA A 32 -0.49 -2.83 13.99
N GLU A 33 -0.63 -1.51 13.97
CA GLU A 33 -0.86 -0.69 15.14
C GLU A 33 -2.28 -0.14 15.18
N GLY A 34 -2.95 -0.30 16.30
CA GLY A 34 -4.29 0.22 16.57
C GLY A 34 -5.45 -0.74 16.28
N PRO A 35 -6.62 -0.51 16.92
CA PRO A 35 -7.72 -1.46 16.91
C PRO A 35 -8.29 -1.73 15.52
N ASN A 36 -8.49 -0.71 14.69
CA ASN A 36 -9.11 -0.88 13.38
C ASN A 36 -8.27 -1.75 12.43
N LEU A 37 -6.94 -1.55 12.45
CA LEU A 37 -6.03 -2.31 11.61
C LEU A 37 -5.92 -3.75 12.09
N ILE A 38 -5.85 -3.95 13.42
CA ILE A 38 -5.81 -5.29 14.03
C ILE A 38 -7.11 -6.05 13.74
N GLU A 39 -8.27 -5.39 13.82
CA GLU A 39 -9.55 -6.00 13.48
C GLU A 39 -9.57 -6.45 12.00
N ALA A 40 -9.13 -5.58 11.09
CA ALA A 40 -9.06 -5.90 9.68
C ALA A 40 -8.10 -7.07 9.38
N ALA A 41 -6.97 -7.14 10.08
CA ALA A 41 -6.01 -8.24 9.98
C ALA A 41 -6.56 -9.55 10.60
N ALA A 42 -7.25 -9.46 11.73
CA ALA A 42 -7.85 -10.60 12.40
C ALA A 42 -8.94 -11.27 11.55
N ARG A 43 -9.82 -10.48 10.92
CA ARG A 43 -10.85 -11.00 9.98
C ARG A 43 -10.26 -11.79 8.81
N ARG A 44 -8.99 -11.55 8.47
CA ARG A 44 -8.25 -12.25 7.39
C ARG A 44 -7.33 -13.36 7.92
N GLY A 45 -7.36 -13.63 9.22
CA GLY A 45 -6.51 -14.64 9.84
C GLY A 45 -5.01 -14.34 9.76
N MET A 46 -4.63 -13.05 9.61
CA MET A 46 -3.24 -12.63 9.45
C MET A 46 -2.52 -12.40 10.78
N VAL A 47 -3.27 -12.20 11.88
CA VAL A 47 -2.71 -11.89 13.20
C VAL A 47 -2.06 -13.15 13.80
N GLU A 48 -0.79 -13.06 14.15
CA GLU A 48 -0.08 -14.11 14.88
C GLU A 48 -0.07 -13.87 16.40
N ARG A 49 0.03 -12.60 16.79
CA ARG A 49 0.10 -12.17 18.20
C ARG A 49 -0.28 -10.72 18.34
N VAL A 50 -0.96 -10.38 19.42
CA VAL A 50 -1.25 -9.00 19.80
C VAL A 50 -0.54 -8.66 21.11
N PHE A 51 0.23 -7.59 21.11
CA PHE A 51 0.72 -6.97 22.33
C PHE A 51 -0.31 -5.93 22.78
N ALA A 52 -0.69 -5.97 24.04
CA ALA A 52 -1.67 -5.06 24.62
C ALA A 52 -1.22 -4.56 25.99
N THR A 53 -1.47 -3.27 26.28
CA THR A 53 -1.44 -2.79 27.66
C THR A 53 -2.65 -3.32 28.42
N GLU A 54 -2.61 -3.39 29.74
CA GLU A 54 -3.75 -3.85 30.54
C GLU A 54 -5.01 -3.03 30.27
N SER A 55 -4.86 -1.70 30.18
CA SER A 55 -5.96 -0.78 29.88
C SER A 55 -6.56 -1.01 28.49
N ALA A 56 -5.72 -1.23 27.49
CA ALA A 56 -6.15 -1.50 26.12
C ALA A 56 -6.78 -2.91 26.02
N ALA A 57 -6.23 -3.92 26.71
CA ALA A 57 -6.79 -5.26 26.74
C ALA A 57 -8.22 -5.28 27.31
N GLN A 58 -8.47 -4.52 28.37
CA GLN A 58 -9.82 -4.34 28.93
C GLN A 58 -10.74 -3.61 27.98
N ARG A 59 -10.27 -2.49 27.40
CA ARG A 59 -11.07 -1.62 26.52
C ARG A 59 -11.49 -2.33 25.23
N TYR A 60 -10.61 -3.17 24.65
CA TYR A 60 -10.80 -3.83 23.37
C TYR A 60 -11.01 -5.34 23.50
N GLN A 61 -11.45 -5.82 24.66
CA GLN A 61 -11.65 -7.23 24.93
C GLN A 61 -12.42 -7.96 23.81
N PRO A 62 -13.54 -7.45 23.27
CA PRO A 62 -14.26 -8.17 22.21
C PRO A 62 -13.46 -8.35 20.90
N LEU A 63 -12.56 -7.40 20.60
CA LEU A 63 -11.64 -7.53 19.46
C LEU A 63 -10.58 -8.61 19.69
N LEU A 64 -10.16 -8.77 20.92
CA LEU A 64 -9.05 -9.64 21.30
C LEU A 64 -9.48 -11.09 21.55
N ASP A 65 -10.77 -11.36 21.60
CA ASP A 65 -11.30 -12.71 21.82
C ASP A 65 -10.84 -13.66 20.70
N GLY A 66 -10.24 -14.78 21.10
CA GLY A 66 -9.69 -15.76 20.16
C GLY A 66 -8.31 -15.43 19.57
N LEU A 67 -7.73 -14.28 19.89
CA LEU A 67 -6.38 -13.90 19.48
C LEU A 67 -5.33 -14.27 20.54
N ALA A 68 -4.10 -14.50 20.11
CA ALA A 68 -2.96 -14.71 21.01
C ALA A 68 -2.51 -13.38 21.60
N VAL A 69 -3.00 -13.01 22.77
CA VAL A 69 -2.70 -11.75 23.46
C VAL A 69 -1.56 -11.90 24.45
N VAL A 70 -0.62 -10.96 24.40
CA VAL A 70 0.49 -10.82 25.33
C VAL A 70 0.40 -9.47 26.01
N LEU A 71 0.23 -9.48 27.34
CA LEU A 71 0.22 -8.23 28.11
C LEU A 71 1.64 -7.65 28.21
N VAL A 72 1.76 -6.35 28.00
CA VAL A 72 3.00 -5.59 28.05
C VAL A 72 2.83 -4.34 28.90
N ASN A 73 3.94 -3.88 29.53
CA ASN A 73 3.94 -2.61 30.22
C ASN A 73 4.00 -1.42 29.23
N GLU A 74 3.76 -0.21 29.70
CA GLU A 74 3.74 1.02 28.88
C GLU A 74 5.10 1.29 28.18
N ARG A 75 6.22 0.91 28.80
CA ARG A 75 7.57 1.08 28.20
C ARG A 75 7.74 0.14 27.02
N ALA A 76 7.32 -1.11 27.14
CA ALA A 76 7.37 -2.07 26.05
C ALA A 76 6.42 -1.66 24.91
N MET A 77 5.21 -1.19 25.22
CA MET A 77 4.27 -0.66 24.24
C MET A 77 4.85 0.53 23.48
N LYS A 78 5.52 1.45 24.18
CA LYS A 78 6.18 2.60 23.55
C LYS A 78 7.31 2.20 22.59
N LEU A 79 8.01 1.09 22.84
CA LEU A 79 9.03 0.57 21.92
C LEU A 79 8.40 -0.13 20.70
N LEU A 80 7.28 -0.83 20.87
CA LEU A 80 6.57 -1.50 19.79
C LEU A 80 5.87 -0.53 18.85
N SER A 81 5.45 0.62 19.35
CA SER A 81 4.73 1.65 18.59
C SER A 81 5.69 2.62 17.90
N GLU A 82 5.34 3.05 16.71
CA GLU A 82 6.00 4.15 16.00
C GLU A 82 5.23 5.47 16.10
N THR A 83 4.15 5.52 16.90
CA THR A 83 3.35 6.73 17.10
C THR A 83 3.71 7.45 18.40
N VAL A 84 3.54 8.76 18.41
CA VAL A 84 3.82 9.60 19.60
C VAL A 84 2.90 9.21 20.76
N THR A 85 1.65 8.87 20.46
CA THR A 85 0.64 8.41 21.44
C THR A 85 0.18 7.02 21.06
N PRO A 86 0.82 5.97 21.60
CA PRO A 86 0.45 4.60 21.30
C PRO A 86 -1.00 4.29 21.67
N PRO A 87 -1.77 3.61 20.80
CA PRO A 87 -3.14 3.20 21.09
C PRO A 87 -3.23 2.03 22.08
N GLY A 88 -2.09 1.54 22.57
CA GLY A 88 -2.01 0.42 23.52
C GLY A 88 -2.16 -0.97 22.90
N LEU A 89 -2.28 -1.07 21.58
CA LEU A 89 -2.39 -2.31 20.83
C LEU A 89 -1.44 -2.32 19.63
N VAL A 90 -0.60 -3.35 19.54
CA VAL A 90 0.25 -3.62 18.37
C VAL A 90 0.20 -5.12 18.06
N ALA A 91 -0.09 -5.49 16.83
CA ALA A 91 -0.10 -6.89 16.41
C ALA A 91 1.11 -7.20 15.50
N VAL A 92 1.65 -8.39 15.64
CA VAL A 92 2.50 -9.03 14.64
C VAL A 92 1.58 -9.76 13.67
N CYS A 93 1.66 -9.40 12.40
CA CYS A 93 0.86 -9.98 11.33
C CYS A 93 1.75 -10.62 10.27
N ARG A 94 1.26 -11.69 9.65
CA ARG A 94 1.91 -12.30 8.47
C ARG A 94 1.79 -11.35 7.29
N GLN A 95 2.89 -11.15 6.57
CA GLN A 95 2.92 -10.37 5.35
C GLN A 95 2.40 -11.23 4.18
N PRO A 96 1.42 -10.75 3.40
CA PRO A 96 1.03 -11.44 2.18
C PRO A 96 2.23 -11.52 1.21
N GLN A 97 2.45 -12.70 0.65
CA GLN A 97 3.49 -12.95 -0.35
C GLN A 97 2.78 -13.14 -1.70
N ILE A 98 2.49 -12.03 -2.37
CA ILE A 98 1.77 -12.02 -3.64
C ILE A 98 2.75 -11.66 -4.75
N THR A 99 2.80 -12.48 -5.79
CA THR A 99 3.65 -12.29 -6.94
C THR A 99 2.93 -11.55 -8.06
N LEU A 100 3.70 -10.92 -8.95
CA LEU A 100 3.14 -10.30 -10.15
C LEU A 100 2.45 -11.34 -11.06
N ASP A 101 2.95 -12.58 -11.10
CA ASP A 101 2.32 -13.66 -11.88
C ASP A 101 0.92 -13.99 -11.39
N GLU A 102 0.73 -14.09 -10.07
CA GLU A 102 -0.59 -14.33 -9.47
C GLU A 102 -1.57 -13.20 -9.78
N VAL A 103 -1.12 -11.94 -9.72
CA VAL A 103 -1.94 -10.78 -10.10
C VAL A 103 -2.35 -10.86 -11.56
N LEU A 104 -1.39 -11.13 -12.47
CA LEU A 104 -1.64 -11.16 -13.91
C LEU A 104 -2.51 -12.34 -14.34
N ALA A 105 -2.39 -13.50 -13.68
CA ALA A 105 -3.24 -14.67 -13.89
C ALA A 105 -4.74 -14.37 -13.64
N GLY A 106 -5.05 -13.43 -12.75
CA GLY A 106 -6.39 -12.93 -12.48
C GLY A 106 -6.97 -12.01 -13.56
N ALA A 107 -6.26 -11.78 -14.67
CA ALA A 107 -6.65 -10.88 -15.76
C ALA A 107 -7.09 -9.49 -15.25
N PRO A 108 -6.23 -8.75 -14.52
CA PRO A 108 -6.59 -7.51 -13.87
C PRO A 108 -7.10 -6.46 -14.87
N GLY A 109 -8.12 -5.72 -14.46
CA GLY A 109 -8.67 -4.66 -15.28
C GLY A 109 -8.07 -3.28 -15.02
N LEU A 110 -7.61 -3.04 -13.78
CA LEU A 110 -6.96 -1.81 -13.35
C LEU A 110 -5.83 -2.16 -12.39
N VAL A 111 -4.64 -1.58 -12.61
CA VAL A 111 -3.46 -1.74 -11.76
C VAL A 111 -2.84 -0.38 -11.49
N ALA A 112 -2.37 -0.14 -10.28
CA ALA A 112 -1.56 1.03 -9.93
C ALA A 112 -0.10 0.62 -9.76
N VAL A 113 0.82 1.36 -10.36
CA VAL A 113 2.27 1.14 -10.22
C VAL A 113 2.90 2.38 -9.58
N ALA A 114 3.49 2.20 -8.42
CA ALA A 114 4.27 3.19 -7.67
C ALA A 114 5.74 3.03 -8.06
N ALA A 115 6.24 3.82 -9.02
CA ALA A 115 7.62 3.76 -9.48
C ALA A 115 8.48 4.75 -8.67
N ASP A 116 9.42 4.21 -7.89
CA ASP A 116 10.37 4.97 -7.06
C ASP A 116 9.71 5.93 -6.03
N ILE A 117 8.45 5.70 -5.66
CA ILE A 117 7.77 6.50 -4.63
C ILE A 117 8.46 6.27 -3.29
N SER A 118 8.94 7.35 -2.67
CA SER A 118 9.76 7.28 -1.45
C SER A 118 9.03 7.67 -0.17
N ASP A 119 7.98 8.52 -0.23
CA ASP A 119 7.22 8.89 0.97
C ASP A 119 6.20 7.80 1.35
N PRO A 120 6.32 7.22 2.56
CA PRO A 120 5.41 6.17 3.01
C PRO A 120 3.96 6.66 3.22
N GLY A 121 3.72 7.96 3.39
CA GLY A 121 2.39 8.52 3.47
C GLY A 121 1.69 8.51 2.12
N ASN A 122 2.38 8.93 1.05
CA ASN A 122 1.90 8.85 -0.32
C ASN A 122 1.68 7.40 -0.75
N ALA A 123 2.64 6.52 -0.43
CA ALA A 123 2.52 5.09 -0.70
C ALA A 123 1.26 4.46 -0.08
N GLY A 124 1.01 4.71 1.20
CA GLY A 124 -0.19 4.20 1.87
C GLY A 124 -1.47 4.83 1.34
N THR A 125 -1.44 6.12 0.99
CA THR A 125 -2.58 6.79 0.35
C THR A 125 -2.87 6.21 -1.02
N LEU A 126 -1.84 5.91 -1.82
CA LEU A 126 -2.00 5.24 -3.12
C LEU A 126 -2.64 3.85 -2.97
N ILE A 127 -2.20 3.05 -1.98
CA ILE A 127 -2.82 1.75 -1.69
C ILE A 127 -4.31 1.92 -1.37
N ARG A 128 -4.65 2.90 -0.53
CA ARG A 128 -6.04 3.19 -0.16
C ARG A 128 -6.89 3.63 -1.35
N LEU A 129 -6.35 4.47 -2.23
CA LEU A 129 -7.02 4.91 -3.45
C LEU A 129 -7.24 3.75 -4.43
N ALA A 130 -6.22 2.91 -4.63
CA ALA A 130 -6.30 1.74 -5.49
C ALA A 130 -7.39 0.77 -5.02
N ASP A 131 -7.45 0.47 -3.72
CA ASP A 131 -8.50 -0.34 -3.10
C ASP A 131 -9.89 0.28 -3.33
N ALA A 132 -10.06 1.56 -3.02
CA ALA A 132 -11.32 2.28 -3.17
C ALA A 132 -11.81 2.35 -4.63
N MET A 133 -10.91 2.39 -5.61
CA MET A 133 -11.22 2.45 -7.04
C MET A 133 -11.28 1.06 -7.70
N GLY A 134 -11.13 -0.02 -6.92
CA GLY A 134 -11.25 -1.38 -7.42
C GLY A 134 -10.08 -1.81 -8.30
N ALA A 135 -8.88 -1.27 -8.06
CA ALA A 135 -7.66 -1.79 -8.67
C ALA A 135 -7.39 -3.21 -8.17
N ALA A 136 -6.96 -4.09 -9.07
CA ALA A 136 -6.67 -5.48 -8.76
C ALA A 136 -5.35 -5.63 -7.98
N ALA A 137 -4.44 -4.66 -8.09
CA ALA A 137 -3.18 -4.65 -7.35
C ALA A 137 -2.55 -3.25 -7.32
N VAL A 138 -1.63 -3.08 -6.35
CA VAL A 138 -0.64 -2.01 -6.33
C VAL A 138 0.75 -2.63 -6.44
N ILE A 139 1.55 -2.17 -7.40
CA ILE A 139 2.91 -2.64 -7.63
C ILE A 139 3.88 -1.53 -7.22
N PHE A 140 4.74 -1.79 -6.25
CA PHE A 140 5.86 -0.94 -5.87
C PHE A 140 7.08 -1.36 -6.68
N ALA A 141 7.49 -0.52 -7.62
CA ALA A 141 8.54 -0.81 -8.58
C ALA A 141 9.78 0.07 -8.37
N GLY A 142 10.95 -0.45 -8.73
CA GLY A 142 12.21 0.28 -8.59
C GLY A 142 12.66 0.40 -7.13
N ASP A 143 13.20 1.58 -6.77
CA ASP A 143 13.63 1.90 -5.39
C ASP A 143 12.49 2.51 -4.56
N ALA A 144 11.33 1.89 -4.62
CA ALA A 144 10.17 2.32 -3.86
C ALA A 144 10.30 1.99 -2.37
N VAL A 145 9.61 2.80 -1.55
CA VAL A 145 9.49 2.57 -0.11
C VAL A 145 8.87 1.21 0.16
N ASP A 146 9.27 0.58 1.26
CA ASP A 146 8.63 -0.65 1.71
C ASP A 146 7.17 -0.38 2.14
N PRO A 147 6.18 -0.96 1.45
CA PRO A 147 4.76 -0.73 1.76
C PRO A 147 4.36 -1.24 3.15
N PHE A 148 5.11 -2.18 3.72
CA PHE A 148 4.83 -2.73 5.05
C PHE A 148 5.54 -1.98 6.20
N ASN A 149 6.17 -0.82 5.95
CA ASN A 149 6.61 0.03 7.04
C ASN A 149 5.42 0.64 7.80
N GLY A 150 5.58 0.91 9.10
CA GLY A 150 4.45 1.30 9.95
C GLY A 150 3.73 2.58 9.49
N LYS A 151 4.42 3.58 8.91
CA LYS A 151 3.78 4.80 8.40
C LYS A 151 2.91 4.52 7.18
N CYS A 152 3.38 3.67 6.24
CA CYS A 152 2.60 3.28 5.06
C CYS A 152 1.39 2.43 5.46
N VAL A 153 1.59 1.45 6.34
CA VAL A 153 0.51 0.60 6.87
C VAL A 153 -0.59 1.43 7.52
N ARG A 154 -0.24 2.42 8.34
CA ARG A 154 -1.22 3.32 8.96
C ARG A 154 -1.94 4.20 7.93
N SER A 155 -1.22 4.81 7.00
CA SER A 155 -1.82 5.70 5.99
C SER A 155 -2.70 4.95 4.97
N SER A 156 -2.50 3.64 4.78
CA SER A 156 -3.38 2.81 3.96
C SER A 156 -4.75 2.55 4.60
N ALA A 157 -4.94 2.87 5.88
CA ALA A 157 -6.19 2.70 6.62
C ALA A 157 -6.81 1.28 6.50
N GLY A 158 -5.97 0.25 6.41
CA GLY A 158 -6.37 -1.15 6.27
C GLY A 158 -6.43 -1.69 4.85
N SER A 159 -6.41 -0.84 3.82
CA SER A 159 -6.44 -1.26 2.41
C SER A 159 -5.26 -2.13 2.01
N ILE A 160 -4.09 -2.00 2.67
CA ILE A 160 -2.94 -2.88 2.47
C ILE A 160 -3.23 -4.36 2.77
N LEU A 161 -4.28 -4.64 3.52
CA LEU A 161 -4.74 -5.99 3.82
C LEU A 161 -5.79 -6.50 2.82
N SER A 162 -6.32 -5.63 1.95
CA SER A 162 -7.41 -5.89 1.01
C SER A 162 -6.94 -6.01 -0.42
N VAL A 163 -6.18 -5.03 -0.89
CA VAL A 163 -5.65 -5.02 -2.25
C VAL A 163 -4.31 -5.74 -2.29
N PRO A 164 -4.06 -6.61 -3.27
CA PRO A 164 -2.76 -7.22 -3.51
C PRO A 164 -1.65 -6.17 -3.67
N VAL A 165 -0.57 -6.30 -2.89
CA VAL A 165 0.60 -5.43 -2.94
C VAL A 165 1.80 -6.25 -3.38
N VAL A 166 2.40 -5.87 -4.50
CA VAL A 166 3.58 -6.53 -5.10
C VAL A 166 4.78 -5.59 -5.02
N CYS A 167 5.95 -6.12 -4.66
CA CYS A 167 7.21 -5.38 -4.73
C CYS A 167 8.06 -5.97 -5.85
N ALA A 168 8.55 -5.12 -6.77
CA ALA A 168 9.38 -5.52 -7.91
C ALA A 168 10.54 -4.54 -8.11
N PRO A 169 11.80 -5.00 -8.16
CA PRO A 169 12.95 -4.09 -8.24
C PRO A 169 13.16 -3.45 -9.62
N ASP A 170 12.58 -4.01 -10.68
CA ASP A 170 12.78 -3.58 -12.06
C ASP A 170 11.46 -3.05 -12.66
N THR A 171 11.35 -1.73 -12.76
CA THR A 171 10.17 -1.05 -13.31
C THR A 171 9.95 -1.36 -14.79
N ALA A 172 11.02 -1.48 -15.58
CA ALA A 172 10.90 -1.80 -17.01
C ALA A 172 10.34 -3.21 -17.21
N ALA A 173 10.85 -4.19 -16.46
CA ALA A 173 10.32 -5.56 -16.48
C ALA A 173 8.84 -5.61 -16.05
N VAL A 174 8.42 -4.80 -15.08
CA VAL A 174 7.00 -4.68 -14.68
C VAL A 174 6.16 -4.17 -15.85
N ILE A 175 6.59 -3.11 -16.53
CA ILE A 175 5.88 -2.54 -17.68
C ILE A 175 5.72 -3.60 -18.78
N ASP A 176 6.80 -4.30 -19.15
CA ASP A 176 6.77 -5.32 -20.19
C ASP A 176 5.80 -6.45 -19.85
N ARG A 177 5.76 -6.87 -18.60
CA ARG A 177 4.84 -7.92 -18.15
C ARG A 177 3.38 -7.48 -18.13
N LEU A 178 3.09 -6.24 -17.73
CA LEU A 178 1.75 -5.66 -17.79
C LEU A 178 1.25 -5.58 -19.24
N ARG A 179 2.11 -5.13 -20.18
CA ARG A 179 1.81 -5.07 -21.61
C ARG A 179 1.58 -6.46 -22.21
N ALA A 180 2.45 -7.42 -21.90
CA ALA A 180 2.31 -8.81 -22.34
C ALA A 180 1.02 -9.47 -21.85
N ALA A 181 0.53 -9.04 -20.67
CA ALA A 181 -0.76 -9.46 -20.12
C ALA A 181 -1.96 -8.70 -20.72
N GLY A 182 -1.74 -7.80 -21.68
CA GLY A 182 -2.77 -7.04 -22.38
C GLY A 182 -3.30 -5.81 -21.62
N LEU A 183 -2.57 -5.28 -20.66
CA LEU A 183 -2.88 -3.98 -20.08
C LEU A 183 -2.23 -2.87 -20.90
N ARG A 184 -2.95 -1.78 -21.08
CA ARG A 184 -2.37 -0.52 -21.57
C ARG A 184 -1.70 0.20 -20.42
N VAL A 185 -0.43 0.53 -20.59
CA VAL A 185 0.38 1.18 -19.56
C VAL A 185 0.39 2.69 -19.81
N LEU A 186 -0.14 3.46 -18.86
CA LEU A 186 -0.28 4.91 -18.91
C LEU A 186 0.64 5.55 -17.86
N ALA A 187 1.57 6.38 -18.29
CA ALA A 187 2.52 7.08 -17.42
C ALA A 187 2.05 8.50 -17.13
N THR A 188 1.87 8.87 -15.86
CA THR A 188 1.58 10.25 -15.50
C THR A 188 2.84 11.11 -15.60
N THR A 189 2.83 12.14 -16.45
CA THR A 189 3.95 13.06 -16.65
C THR A 189 3.45 14.49 -16.79
N LEU A 190 4.37 15.46 -16.74
CA LEU A 190 4.06 16.88 -16.96
C LEU A 190 4.20 17.26 -18.44
N ASP A 191 4.91 16.47 -19.24
CA ASP A 191 5.27 16.69 -20.64
C ASP A 191 4.74 15.62 -21.59
N GLY A 192 3.62 14.98 -21.22
CA GLY A 192 3.03 13.90 -22.01
C GLY A 192 2.46 14.37 -23.36
N GLU A 193 2.40 13.43 -24.32
CA GLU A 193 1.81 13.66 -25.65
C GLU A 193 0.29 13.62 -25.67
N ALA A 194 -0.36 13.18 -24.59
CA ALA A 194 -1.81 13.12 -24.45
C ALA A 194 -2.24 13.73 -23.11
N THR A 195 -3.44 14.28 -23.07
CA THR A 195 -4.09 14.68 -21.83
C THR A 195 -4.95 13.54 -21.29
N LEU A 196 -5.32 13.64 -20.01
CA LEU A 196 -6.25 12.67 -19.40
C LEU A 196 -7.61 12.64 -20.14
N ASP A 197 -8.03 13.77 -20.73
CA ASP A 197 -9.26 13.88 -21.50
C ASP A 197 -9.15 13.14 -22.84
N ASP A 198 -7.97 13.16 -23.48
CA ASP A 198 -7.72 12.46 -24.76
C ASP A 198 -7.77 10.94 -24.62
N VAL A 199 -7.42 10.40 -23.46
CA VAL A 199 -7.36 8.95 -23.23
C VAL A 199 -8.63 8.38 -22.62
N GLN A 200 -9.66 9.17 -22.39
CA GLN A 200 -10.93 8.74 -21.75
C GLN A 200 -11.53 7.49 -22.38
N GLY A 201 -11.55 7.40 -23.72
CA GLY A 201 -12.06 6.26 -24.45
C GLY A 201 -11.27 4.95 -24.23
N GLU A 202 -10.02 5.05 -23.75
CA GLU A 202 -9.15 3.92 -23.48
C GLU A 202 -9.31 3.37 -22.05
N LEU A 203 -9.82 4.20 -21.11
CA LEU A 203 -9.86 3.90 -19.68
C LEU A 203 -10.88 2.82 -19.30
N ALA A 204 -11.86 2.54 -20.14
CA ALA A 204 -12.80 1.44 -19.96
C ALA A 204 -12.12 0.07 -20.15
N GLY A 205 -11.02 0.02 -20.88
CA GLY A 205 -10.20 -1.17 -21.11
C GLY A 205 -9.36 -1.58 -19.89
N ARG A 206 -8.46 -2.53 -20.14
CA ARG A 206 -7.49 -2.98 -19.15
C ARG A 206 -6.32 -2.01 -19.10
N THR A 207 -6.14 -1.31 -17.97
CA THR A 207 -5.16 -0.24 -17.81
C THR A 207 -4.26 -0.43 -16.59
N ALA A 208 -3.02 0.02 -16.72
CA ALA A 208 -2.08 0.17 -15.61
C ALA A 208 -1.56 1.61 -15.59
N TRP A 209 -1.70 2.29 -14.46
CA TRP A 209 -1.18 3.64 -14.26
C TRP A 209 0.17 3.61 -13.56
N LEU A 210 1.16 4.31 -14.13
CA LEU A 210 2.46 4.55 -13.51
C LEU A 210 2.48 5.93 -12.86
N PHE A 211 2.79 5.96 -11.57
CA PHE A 211 2.98 7.15 -10.76
C PHE A 211 4.44 7.22 -10.31
N GLY A 212 5.10 8.33 -10.60
CA GLY A 212 6.52 8.52 -10.32
C GLY A 212 6.81 9.11 -8.94
N ALA A 213 8.10 9.18 -8.60
CA ALA A 213 8.60 9.77 -7.37
C ALA A 213 8.15 11.24 -7.20
N GLU A 214 8.00 11.66 -5.95
CA GLU A 214 7.49 12.99 -5.58
C GLU A 214 8.38 14.14 -6.10
N ALA A 215 9.70 13.95 -6.08
CA ALA A 215 10.65 15.00 -6.43
C ALA A 215 10.93 15.13 -7.93
N HIS A 216 10.86 14.03 -8.68
CA HIS A 216 11.36 13.98 -10.06
C HIS A 216 10.36 13.37 -11.05
N GLY A 217 9.20 12.90 -10.56
CA GLY A 217 8.26 12.15 -11.38
C GLY A 217 8.84 10.81 -11.85
N LEU A 218 8.40 10.36 -13.01
CA LEU A 218 8.97 9.19 -13.68
C LEU A 218 10.27 9.55 -14.40
N SER A 219 11.28 8.68 -14.34
CA SER A 219 12.46 8.89 -15.17
C SER A 219 12.09 8.89 -16.66
N PRO A 220 12.79 9.65 -17.52
CA PRO A 220 12.46 9.71 -18.95
C PRO A 220 12.51 8.33 -19.64
N ALA A 221 13.37 7.43 -19.16
CA ALA A 221 13.45 6.06 -19.67
C ALA A 221 12.17 5.27 -19.34
N VAL A 222 11.72 5.30 -18.08
CA VAL A 222 10.50 4.63 -17.64
C VAL A 222 9.26 5.24 -18.32
N ALA A 223 9.17 6.57 -18.39
CA ALA A 223 8.05 7.25 -19.01
C ALA A 223 7.91 6.91 -20.52
N ARG A 224 9.02 6.83 -21.26
CA ARG A 224 9.01 6.42 -22.68
C ARG A 224 8.72 4.94 -22.89
N HIS A 225 8.88 4.11 -21.86
CA HIS A 225 8.58 2.68 -21.94
C HIS A 225 7.08 2.37 -21.82
N ALA A 226 6.29 3.33 -21.32
CA ALA A 226 4.83 3.23 -21.29
C ALA A 226 4.21 3.37 -22.70
N ASP A 227 2.96 2.92 -22.86
CA ASP A 227 2.21 3.04 -24.12
C ASP A 227 1.77 4.48 -24.39
N ARG A 228 1.53 5.28 -23.35
CA ARG A 228 1.16 6.70 -23.40
C ARG A 228 1.74 7.43 -22.21
N ARG A 229 2.21 8.65 -22.44
CA ARG A 229 2.51 9.64 -21.40
C ARG A 229 1.35 10.59 -21.30
N VAL A 230 0.74 10.68 -20.13
CA VAL A 230 -0.53 11.37 -19.91
C VAL A 230 -0.34 12.53 -18.95
N VAL A 231 -0.77 13.70 -19.36
CA VAL A 231 -0.83 14.92 -18.56
C VAL A 231 -2.21 15.05 -17.93
N ILE A 232 -2.27 15.38 -16.65
CA ILE A 232 -3.50 15.83 -15.99
C ILE A 232 -3.64 17.34 -16.30
N PRO A 233 -4.66 17.79 -17.03
CA PRO A 233 -4.84 19.22 -17.33
C PRO A 233 -5.01 20.02 -16.04
N MET A 234 -4.23 21.08 -15.89
CA MET A 234 -4.31 22.02 -14.77
C MET A 234 -4.53 23.43 -15.32
N THR A 235 -5.47 24.16 -14.73
CA THR A 235 -5.83 25.53 -15.16
C THR A 235 -5.29 26.61 -14.22
N GLY A 236 -4.66 26.21 -13.11
CA GLY A 236 -4.03 27.13 -12.15
C GLY A 236 -2.52 27.26 -12.37
N ASP A 237 -1.87 28.07 -11.51
CA ASP A 237 -0.45 28.41 -11.61
C ASP A 237 0.50 27.40 -10.94
N VAL A 238 -0.01 26.19 -10.58
CA VAL A 238 0.82 25.16 -9.97
C VAL A 238 1.50 24.29 -11.02
N ASP A 239 2.78 23.97 -10.81
CA ASP A 239 3.57 23.18 -11.76
C ASP A 239 3.30 21.67 -11.68
N SER A 240 2.76 21.17 -10.56
CA SER A 240 2.53 19.75 -10.36
C SER A 240 1.51 19.47 -9.25
N LEU A 241 1.00 18.25 -9.21
CA LEU A 241 0.16 17.71 -8.13
C LEU A 241 0.98 16.76 -7.24
N ASN A 242 0.58 16.67 -5.97
CA ASN A 242 1.03 15.56 -5.13
C ASN A 242 0.69 14.24 -5.82
N VAL A 243 1.59 13.25 -5.74
CA VAL A 243 1.43 11.96 -6.46
C VAL A 243 0.17 11.22 -6.07
N ALA A 244 -0.26 11.28 -4.80
CA ALA A 244 -1.52 10.66 -4.37
C ALA A 244 -2.75 11.40 -4.94
N ALA A 245 -2.67 12.73 -5.10
CA ALA A 245 -3.73 13.49 -5.76
C ALA A 245 -3.83 13.14 -7.27
N ALA A 246 -2.70 13.06 -7.96
CA ALA A 246 -2.65 12.59 -9.34
C ALA A 246 -3.23 11.18 -9.48
N ALA A 247 -2.85 10.27 -8.58
CA ALA A 247 -3.38 8.91 -8.54
C ALA A 247 -4.90 8.88 -8.30
N ALA A 248 -5.42 9.72 -7.41
CA ALA A 248 -6.86 9.81 -7.16
C ALA A 248 -7.63 10.16 -8.43
N ILE A 249 -7.14 11.14 -9.20
CA ILE A 249 -7.76 11.59 -10.44
C ILE A 249 -7.74 10.47 -11.49
N CYS A 250 -6.57 9.90 -11.77
CA CYS A 250 -6.39 8.88 -12.81
C CYS A 250 -7.16 7.59 -12.50
N LEU A 251 -7.05 7.08 -11.26
CA LEU A 251 -7.73 5.86 -10.84
C LEU A 251 -9.25 6.05 -10.82
N TYR A 252 -9.75 7.23 -10.37
CA TYR A 252 -11.18 7.52 -10.41
C TYR A 252 -11.72 7.55 -11.85
N GLN A 253 -11.02 8.19 -12.78
CA GLN A 253 -11.42 8.23 -14.19
C GLN A 253 -11.50 6.82 -14.81
N SER A 254 -10.49 5.98 -14.55
CA SER A 254 -10.51 4.58 -15.00
C SER A 254 -11.66 3.79 -14.36
N ALA A 255 -11.88 3.94 -13.05
CA ALA A 255 -12.99 3.27 -12.37
C ALA A 255 -14.36 3.76 -12.87
N TYR A 256 -14.50 5.06 -13.17
CA TYR A 256 -15.71 5.64 -13.75
C TYR A 256 -15.98 5.07 -15.16
N ALA A 257 -14.97 5.14 -16.05
CA ALA A 257 -15.10 4.65 -17.43
C ALA A 257 -15.49 3.16 -17.48
N ARG A 258 -14.90 2.34 -16.62
CA ARG A 258 -15.21 0.90 -16.52
C ARG A 258 -16.63 0.64 -16.03
N ARG A 259 -17.12 1.41 -15.03
CA ARG A 259 -18.53 1.27 -14.58
C ARG A 259 -19.51 1.71 -15.66
N SER A 260 -19.21 2.79 -16.37
CA SER A 260 -20.08 3.33 -17.43
C SER A 260 -20.09 2.43 -18.68
N GLY A 261 -18.94 1.82 -19.04
CA GLY A 261 -18.86 0.87 -20.16
C GLY A 261 -19.49 -0.49 -19.86
N ALA A 262 -19.71 -0.85 -18.61
CA ALA A 262 -20.42 -2.08 -18.23
C ALA A 262 -21.96 -1.92 -18.26
N LEU A 263 -22.46 -0.71 -18.42
CA LEU A 263 -23.90 -0.39 -18.46
C LEU A 263 -24.43 -0.15 -19.87
N GLY A 264 -23.60 -0.21 -20.91
CA GLY A 264 -23.91 -0.12 -22.33
C GLY A 264 -23.67 -1.44 -23.05
#